data_8b89fdc39a42337cd9c8789570390cca
#
_entry.id   8b89fdc39a42337cd9c8789570390cca
#
_cell.length_a   1.000
_cell.length_b   1.000
_cell.length_c   1.000
_cell.angle_alpha   90.00
_cell.angle_beta   90.00
_cell.angle_gamma   90.00
#
_symmetry.space_group_name_H-M   'P 1'
#
loop_
_entity.id
_entity.type
_entity.pdbx_description
1 polymer ?
#
loop_
_entity_poly.entity_id
_entity_poly.type
_entity_poly.pdbx_seq_one_letter_code
_entity_poly.pdbx_strand_id
1 'polypeptide(L)'
;MGPTKEVEEIPVYMFMGFLESGKTTFANETLIDRGFTEGEPTLLLVCEEGIEEYDEEYLKSQNIFVEYLEESNLNTEYLLDLQDKYKPTRVMIEYNGTWKMDKLFSIRVPKGWTIVQVITFVDASTFDVYVANMKAMMMEQLSSADMIIFNRCDENTKRAEYRRSIRAVNRRAQVIFENKDGAADVGDEELDLPYEIDKPSITLEDEDYGIFYIDACDNPDKYIGKQITFKAMVHKPKNYKANEFVPGRFAMTCCAEDVAFIGFKCYSDLTKHLKDRQWVTVTGTIDKEFYPEFEGEGPVIRATKIEPAKPAEEELVYFN
;
A
#
# COMPACT_ATOMS: atom_id res chain seq x y z
N MET A 1 -37.40 -4.89 26.45
CA MET A 1 -36.33 -4.67 25.46
C MET A 1 -36.64 -5.61 24.31
N GLY A 2 -37.07 -5.08 23.16
CA GLY A 2 -37.29 -5.87 21.96
C GLY A 2 -35.92 -6.27 21.37
N PRO A 3 -35.85 -7.34 20.58
CA PRO A 3 -34.59 -7.73 19.94
C PRO A 3 -34.10 -6.57 19.08
N THR A 4 -32.87 -6.13 19.31
CA THR A 4 -32.13 -5.26 18.39
C THR A 4 -32.08 -6.00 17.07
N LYS A 5 -32.76 -5.49 16.03
CA LYS A 5 -32.57 -5.98 14.68
C LYS A 5 -31.08 -5.85 14.38
N GLU A 6 -30.39 -6.96 14.19
CA GLU A 6 -29.07 -6.97 13.60
C GLU A 6 -29.17 -6.23 12.27
N VAL A 7 -28.31 -5.25 12.08
CA VAL A 7 -28.23 -4.54 10.80
C VAL A 7 -27.51 -5.48 9.86
N GLU A 8 -28.16 -5.87 8.79
CA GLU A 8 -27.58 -6.68 7.75
C GLU A 8 -26.39 -5.90 7.15
N GLU A 9 -25.20 -6.52 7.13
CA GLU A 9 -24.01 -5.91 6.55
C GLU A 9 -24.08 -6.03 5.04
N ILE A 10 -23.89 -4.90 4.35
CA ILE A 10 -23.86 -4.80 2.91
C ILE A 10 -22.39 -4.57 2.49
N PRO A 11 -21.73 -5.57 1.90
CA PRO A 11 -20.34 -5.45 1.48
C PRO A 11 -20.20 -4.45 0.33
N VAL A 12 -19.20 -3.57 0.45
CA VAL A 12 -18.82 -2.58 -0.56
C VAL A 12 -17.47 -2.97 -1.14
N TYR A 13 -17.41 -3.16 -2.44
CA TYR A 13 -16.18 -3.41 -3.21
C TYR A 13 -15.83 -2.15 -3.98
N MET A 14 -14.59 -1.68 -3.86
CA MET A 14 -14.15 -0.46 -4.51
C MET A 14 -13.11 -0.78 -5.58
N PHE A 15 -13.35 -0.27 -6.78
CA PHE A 15 -12.43 -0.33 -7.91
C PHE A 15 -11.84 1.05 -8.14
N MET A 16 -10.54 1.15 -7.98
CA MET A 16 -9.78 2.37 -8.07
C MET A 16 -8.76 2.27 -9.21
N GLY A 17 -8.21 3.38 -9.61
CA GLY A 17 -7.25 3.47 -10.70
C GLY A 17 -7.59 4.64 -11.62
N PHE A 18 -6.62 5.10 -12.39
CA PHE A 18 -6.86 6.16 -13.38
C PHE A 18 -7.78 5.70 -14.52
N LEU A 19 -8.27 6.66 -15.30
CA LEU A 19 -9.09 6.38 -16.48
C LEU A 19 -8.38 5.34 -17.36
N GLU A 20 -9.14 4.39 -17.90
CA GLU A 20 -8.65 3.30 -18.76
C GLU A 20 -7.67 2.30 -18.13
N SER A 21 -7.58 2.30 -16.80
CA SER A 21 -6.74 1.32 -16.08
C SER A 21 -7.30 -0.11 -16.07
N GLY A 22 -8.49 -0.35 -16.62
CA GLY A 22 -9.12 -1.66 -16.69
C GLY A 22 -10.18 -1.96 -15.61
N LYS A 23 -10.63 -0.93 -14.87
CA LYS A 23 -11.69 -1.07 -13.85
C LYS A 23 -12.98 -1.65 -14.44
N THR A 24 -13.50 -1.04 -15.49
CA THR A 24 -14.77 -1.42 -16.16
C THR A 24 -14.69 -2.82 -16.74
N THR A 25 -13.57 -3.17 -17.38
CA THR A 25 -13.34 -4.51 -17.95
C THR A 25 -13.41 -5.56 -16.85
N PHE A 26 -12.67 -5.35 -15.75
CA PHE A 26 -12.67 -6.27 -14.61
C PHE A 26 -14.06 -6.38 -13.94
N ALA A 27 -14.75 -5.25 -13.78
CA ALA A 27 -16.10 -5.24 -13.21
C ALA A 27 -17.08 -6.04 -14.08
N ASN A 28 -17.06 -5.83 -15.41
CA ASN A 28 -17.86 -6.60 -16.35
C ASN A 28 -17.58 -8.10 -16.26
N GLU A 29 -16.31 -8.51 -16.30
CA GLU A 29 -15.92 -9.92 -16.17
C GLU A 29 -16.37 -10.52 -14.83
N THR A 30 -16.22 -9.77 -13.74
CA THR A 30 -16.63 -10.23 -12.41
C THR A 30 -18.14 -10.36 -12.29
N LEU A 31 -18.89 -9.39 -12.81
CA LEU A 31 -20.35 -9.36 -12.71
C LEU A 31 -21.03 -10.39 -13.63
N ILE A 32 -20.49 -10.55 -14.85
CA ILE A 32 -21.15 -11.32 -15.91
C ILE A 32 -20.62 -12.75 -15.96
N ASP A 33 -19.29 -12.90 -16.08
CA ASP A 33 -18.68 -14.20 -16.41
C ASP A 33 -18.49 -15.10 -15.20
N ARG A 34 -18.28 -14.53 -14.01
CA ARG A 34 -17.93 -15.30 -12.81
C ARG A 34 -19.08 -15.57 -11.86
N GLY A 35 -20.28 -15.07 -12.17
CA GLY A 35 -21.46 -15.28 -11.32
C GLY A 35 -21.31 -14.72 -9.89
N PHE A 36 -20.45 -13.72 -9.71
CA PHE A 36 -20.12 -13.15 -8.41
C PHE A 36 -21.34 -12.67 -7.63
N THR A 37 -22.37 -12.20 -8.32
CA THR A 37 -23.59 -11.66 -7.71
C THR A 37 -24.61 -12.72 -7.32
N GLU A 38 -24.53 -13.93 -7.88
CA GLU A 38 -25.47 -15.04 -7.65
C GLU A 38 -26.96 -14.65 -7.80
N GLY A 39 -27.24 -13.60 -8.60
CA GLY A 39 -28.59 -13.06 -8.82
C GLY A 39 -29.11 -12.19 -7.68
N GLU A 40 -28.30 -11.89 -6.66
CA GLU A 40 -28.66 -10.99 -5.58
C GLU A 40 -28.65 -9.52 -6.03
N PRO A 41 -29.53 -8.66 -5.45
CA PRO A 41 -29.58 -7.24 -5.81
C PRO A 41 -28.21 -6.56 -5.60
N THR A 42 -27.57 -6.17 -6.69
CA THR A 42 -26.26 -5.51 -6.66
C THR A 42 -26.40 -4.10 -7.19
N LEU A 43 -25.87 -3.11 -6.47
CA LEU A 43 -25.78 -1.72 -6.92
C LEU A 43 -24.36 -1.44 -7.41
N LEU A 44 -24.24 -1.06 -8.67
CA LEU A 44 -22.98 -0.62 -9.28
C LEU A 44 -23.01 0.90 -9.43
N LEU A 45 -22.13 1.59 -8.70
CA LEU A 45 -21.92 3.03 -8.77
C LEU A 45 -20.75 3.32 -9.71
N VAL A 46 -20.98 4.03 -10.79
CA VAL A 46 -19.98 4.39 -11.81
C VAL A 46 -19.68 5.88 -11.67
N CYS A 47 -18.48 6.22 -11.22
CA CYS A 47 -18.05 7.59 -11.00
C CYS A 47 -17.19 8.15 -12.15
N GLU A 48 -16.98 7.37 -13.20
CA GLU A 48 -16.13 7.74 -14.34
C GLU A 48 -16.62 7.03 -15.59
N GLU A 49 -16.79 7.76 -16.68
CA GLU A 49 -17.15 7.19 -17.99
C GLU A 49 -15.87 7.03 -18.81
N GLY A 50 -15.57 5.78 -19.22
CA GLY A 50 -14.45 5.42 -20.07
C GLY A 50 -14.88 5.01 -21.49
N ILE A 51 -13.98 4.32 -22.21
CA ILE A 51 -14.28 3.75 -23.54
C ILE A 51 -15.15 2.50 -23.40
N GLU A 52 -14.90 1.70 -22.36
CA GLU A 52 -15.69 0.51 -22.07
C GLU A 52 -17.00 0.91 -21.41
N GLU A 53 -18.11 0.34 -21.87
CA GLU A 53 -19.46 0.63 -21.38
C GLU A 53 -20.06 -0.62 -20.72
N TYR A 54 -21.03 -0.40 -19.85
CA TYR A 54 -21.84 -1.46 -19.24
C TYR A 54 -23.08 -1.73 -20.08
N ASP A 55 -23.37 -2.99 -20.36
CA ASP A 55 -24.67 -3.39 -20.94
C ASP A 55 -25.74 -3.36 -19.83
N GLU A 56 -26.31 -2.17 -19.61
CA GLU A 56 -27.27 -1.94 -18.54
C GLU A 56 -28.53 -2.81 -18.65
N GLU A 57 -28.98 -3.14 -19.88
CA GLU A 57 -30.16 -3.96 -20.07
C GLU A 57 -29.87 -5.40 -19.64
N TYR A 58 -28.71 -5.93 -20.00
CA TYR A 58 -28.26 -7.23 -19.57
C TYR A 58 -28.04 -7.27 -18.05
N LEU A 59 -27.28 -6.32 -17.48
CA LEU A 59 -27.01 -6.25 -16.05
C LEU A 59 -28.28 -6.16 -15.22
N LYS A 60 -29.25 -5.35 -15.64
CA LYS A 60 -30.57 -5.26 -14.99
C LYS A 60 -31.33 -6.59 -15.05
N SER A 61 -31.19 -7.36 -16.12
CA SER A 61 -31.79 -8.69 -16.21
C SER A 61 -31.17 -9.67 -15.19
N GLN A 62 -29.94 -9.40 -14.74
CA GLN A 62 -29.21 -10.17 -13.71
C GLN A 62 -29.36 -9.56 -12.30
N ASN A 63 -30.33 -8.63 -12.10
CA ASN A 63 -30.58 -7.95 -10.83
C ASN A 63 -29.44 -7.00 -10.39
N ILE A 64 -28.69 -6.46 -11.36
CA ILE A 64 -27.61 -5.50 -11.15
C ILE A 64 -28.08 -4.13 -11.67
N PHE A 65 -28.02 -3.13 -10.80
CA PHE A 65 -28.48 -1.78 -11.08
C PHE A 65 -27.31 -0.83 -11.20
N VAL A 66 -27.15 -0.20 -12.36
CA VAL A 66 -26.09 0.75 -12.64
C VAL A 66 -26.58 2.18 -12.38
N GLU A 67 -25.82 2.94 -11.63
CA GLU A 67 -26.06 4.38 -11.39
C GLU A 67 -24.77 5.16 -11.62
N TYR A 68 -24.84 6.16 -12.49
CA TYR A 68 -23.72 7.06 -12.79
C TYR A 68 -23.71 8.23 -11.80
N LEU A 69 -22.54 8.51 -11.24
CA LEU A 69 -22.35 9.47 -10.17
C LEU A 69 -21.37 10.57 -10.57
N GLU A 70 -21.80 11.81 -10.54
CA GLU A 70 -20.90 12.96 -10.55
C GLU A 70 -20.35 13.21 -9.14
N GLU A 71 -19.18 13.85 -9.05
CA GLU A 71 -18.55 14.16 -7.77
C GLU A 71 -19.44 14.98 -6.83
N SER A 72 -20.30 15.87 -7.37
CA SER A 72 -21.26 16.67 -6.60
C SER A 72 -22.33 15.83 -5.91
N ASN A 73 -22.69 14.69 -6.51
CA ASN A 73 -23.74 13.80 -6.03
C ASN A 73 -23.22 12.73 -5.07
N LEU A 74 -21.91 12.58 -4.93
CA LEU A 74 -21.32 11.65 -3.97
C LEU A 74 -21.47 12.22 -2.55
N ASN A 75 -22.63 11.97 -1.94
CA ASN A 75 -22.98 12.41 -0.59
C ASN A 75 -23.93 11.42 0.10
N THR A 76 -24.05 11.55 1.42
CA THR A 76 -24.83 10.62 2.27
C THR A 76 -26.30 10.52 1.87
N GLU A 77 -26.94 11.65 1.53
CA GLU A 77 -28.37 11.69 1.20
C GLU A 77 -28.65 10.89 -0.07
N TYR A 78 -27.88 11.12 -1.12
CA TYR A 78 -28.02 10.39 -2.38
C TYR A 78 -27.78 8.88 -2.22
N LEU A 79 -26.74 8.50 -1.44
CA LEU A 79 -26.48 7.08 -1.18
C LEU A 79 -27.61 6.39 -0.39
N LEU A 80 -28.28 7.11 0.53
CA LEU A 80 -29.47 6.60 1.23
C LEU A 80 -30.66 6.42 0.29
N ASP A 81 -30.88 7.36 -0.62
CA ASP A 81 -31.95 7.26 -1.63
C ASP A 81 -31.72 6.03 -2.54
N LEU A 82 -30.48 5.78 -2.96
CA LEU A 82 -30.13 4.61 -3.75
C LEU A 82 -30.33 3.30 -2.97
N GLN A 83 -29.95 3.27 -1.69
CA GLN A 83 -30.21 2.11 -0.83
C GLN A 83 -31.71 1.83 -0.70
N ASP A 84 -32.52 2.85 -0.49
CA ASP A 84 -33.97 2.68 -0.36
C ASP A 84 -34.62 2.25 -1.68
N LYS A 85 -34.13 2.76 -2.81
CA LYS A 85 -34.60 2.47 -4.16
C LYS A 85 -34.32 1.02 -4.58
N TYR A 86 -33.07 0.57 -4.40
CA TYR A 86 -32.62 -0.71 -4.93
C TYR A 86 -32.53 -1.83 -3.90
N LYS A 87 -32.45 -1.50 -2.61
CA LYS A 87 -32.27 -2.44 -1.49
C LYS A 87 -31.15 -3.45 -1.77
N PRO A 88 -29.94 -2.98 -2.12
CA PRO A 88 -28.88 -3.86 -2.53
C PRO A 88 -28.40 -4.71 -1.36
N THR A 89 -28.01 -5.94 -1.65
CA THR A 89 -27.27 -6.82 -0.73
C THR A 89 -25.76 -6.71 -0.93
N ARG A 90 -25.34 -6.01 -2.01
CA ARG A 90 -23.94 -5.77 -2.38
C ARG A 90 -23.81 -4.45 -3.12
N VAL A 91 -22.73 -3.74 -2.89
CA VAL A 91 -22.41 -2.50 -3.60
C VAL A 91 -21.03 -2.64 -4.24
N MET A 92 -20.90 -2.20 -5.48
CA MET A 92 -19.64 -2.05 -6.19
C MET A 92 -19.49 -0.59 -6.60
N ILE A 93 -18.32 -0.03 -6.44
CA ILE A 93 -18.04 1.36 -6.75
C ILE A 93 -16.84 1.44 -7.70
N GLU A 94 -17.08 1.82 -8.94
CA GLU A 94 -16.02 2.21 -9.87
C GLU A 94 -15.69 3.69 -9.62
N TYR A 95 -14.66 3.92 -8.80
CA TYR A 95 -14.31 5.27 -8.34
C TYR A 95 -13.51 6.03 -9.38
N ASN A 96 -13.74 7.33 -9.49
CA ASN A 96 -12.99 8.19 -10.40
C ASN A 96 -11.58 8.42 -9.87
N GLY A 97 -10.58 8.01 -10.65
CA GLY A 97 -9.17 8.05 -10.28
C GLY A 97 -8.58 9.45 -10.08
N THR A 98 -9.31 10.52 -10.42
CA THR A 98 -8.88 11.90 -10.22
C THR A 98 -9.51 12.57 -9.00
N TRP A 99 -10.51 11.94 -8.38
CA TRP A 99 -11.15 12.48 -7.18
C TRP A 99 -10.31 12.20 -5.94
N LYS A 100 -10.32 13.13 -4.98
CA LYS A 100 -9.59 12.98 -3.73
C LYS A 100 -10.19 11.87 -2.86
N MET A 101 -9.33 11.01 -2.33
CA MET A 101 -9.73 9.94 -1.42
C MET A 101 -10.33 10.45 -0.11
N ASP A 102 -9.81 11.56 0.42
CA ASP A 102 -10.32 12.19 1.64
C ASP A 102 -11.82 12.49 1.54
N LYS A 103 -12.31 12.88 0.37
CA LYS A 103 -13.74 13.13 0.15
C LYS A 103 -14.54 11.86 0.36
N LEU A 104 -14.12 10.76 -0.22
CA LEU A 104 -14.79 9.46 -0.09
C LEU A 104 -14.82 9.00 1.38
N PHE A 105 -13.71 9.03 2.08
CA PHE A 105 -13.62 8.62 3.48
C PHE A 105 -14.34 9.56 4.45
N SER A 106 -14.61 10.80 4.05
CA SER A 106 -15.37 11.76 4.85
C SER A 106 -16.89 11.58 4.75
N ILE A 107 -17.38 10.87 3.74
CA ILE A 107 -18.80 10.64 3.52
C ILE A 107 -19.31 9.60 4.53
N ARG A 108 -20.38 9.94 5.23
CA ARG A 108 -21.07 8.97 6.06
C ARG A 108 -21.89 8.04 5.15
N VAL A 109 -21.37 6.85 4.92
CA VAL A 109 -22.09 5.82 4.15
C VAL A 109 -23.38 5.37 4.84
N PRO A 110 -24.36 4.85 4.11
CA PRO A 110 -25.57 4.27 4.68
C PRO A 110 -25.26 3.19 5.73
N LYS A 111 -26.13 3.07 6.72
CA LYS A 111 -25.94 2.11 7.79
C LYS A 111 -25.98 0.68 7.25
N GLY A 112 -24.96 -0.09 7.57
CA GLY A 112 -24.77 -1.47 7.10
C GLY A 112 -23.77 -1.58 5.96
N TRP A 113 -23.46 -0.50 5.24
CA TRP A 113 -22.41 -0.53 4.22
C TRP A 113 -21.03 -0.64 4.88
N THR A 114 -20.28 -1.66 4.48
CA THR A 114 -18.93 -1.91 4.98
C THR A 114 -17.99 -2.14 3.79
N ILE A 115 -16.95 -1.32 3.66
CA ILE A 115 -15.92 -1.54 2.64
C ILE A 115 -15.17 -2.81 3.04
N VAL A 116 -15.28 -3.85 2.21
CA VAL A 116 -14.67 -5.15 2.45
C VAL A 116 -13.45 -5.36 1.58
N GLN A 117 -13.33 -4.65 0.46
CA GLN A 117 -12.17 -4.76 -0.43
C GLN A 117 -12.00 -3.49 -1.27
N VAL A 118 -10.76 -3.03 -1.36
CA VAL A 118 -10.32 -1.96 -2.24
C VAL A 118 -9.31 -2.54 -3.25
N ILE A 119 -9.65 -2.52 -4.53
CA ILE A 119 -8.80 -3.01 -5.61
C ILE A 119 -8.36 -1.81 -6.46
N THR A 120 -7.06 -1.61 -6.59
CA THR A 120 -6.50 -0.56 -7.45
C THR A 120 -5.94 -1.16 -8.73
N PHE A 121 -6.44 -0.70 -9.87
CA PHE A 121 -6.00 -1.11 -11.21
C PHE A 121 -4.97 -0.14 -11.75
N VAL A 122 -3.89 -0.69 -12.28
CA VAL A 122 -2.77 0.07 -12.84
C VAL A 122 -2.41 -0.48 -14.22
N ASP A 123 -2.45 0.35 -15.23
CA ASP A 123 -1.87 0.00 -16.53
C ASP A 123 -0.35 0.03 -16.43
N ALA A 124 0.30 -1.14 -16.51
CA ALA A 124 1.75 -1.27 -16.40
C ALA A 124 2.51 -0.45 -17.44
N SER A 125 1.93 -0.26 -18.64
CA SER A 125 2.55 0.49 -19.73
C SER A 125 2.62 2.00 -19.50
N THR A 126 1.80 2.52 -18.60
CA THR A 126 1.70 3.96 -18.30
C THR A 126 2.14 4.32 -16.88
N PHE A 127 2.42 3.33 -16.04
CA PHE A 127 2.75 3.54 -14.62
C PHE A 127 3.90 4.51 -14.39
N ASP A 128 5.04 4.32 -15.09
CA ASP A 128 6.21 5.21 -14.94
C ASP A 128 5.86 6.66 -15.30
N VAL A 129 5.00 6.87 -16.32
CA VAL A 129 4.56 8.20 -16.74
C VAL A 129 3.68 8.85 -15.65
N TYR A 130 2.76 8.10 -15.07
CA TYR A 130 1.92 8.60 -13.98
C TYR A 130 2.74 8.88 -12.72
N VAL A 131 3.68 8.01 -12.36
CA VAL A 131 4.58 8.25 -11.23
C VAL A 131 5.43 9.50 -11.44
N ALA A 132 5.92 9.73 -12.66
CA ALA A 132 6.72 10.92 -12.98
C ALA A 132 5.93 12.24 -12.91
N ASN A 133 4.62 12.23 -13.26
CA ASN A 133 3.83 13.45 -13.41
C ASN A 133 2.76 13.65 -12.33
N MET A 134 2.25 12.57 -11.75
CA MET A 134 1.12 12.57 -10.81
C MET A 134 1.39 11.65 -9.61
N LYS A 135 2.64 11.60 -9.16
CA LYS A 135 3.11 10.67 -8.12
C LYS A 135 2.21 10.65 -6.88
N ALA A 136 1.88 11.83 -6.34
CA ALA A 136 1.07 11.92 -5.13
C ALA A 136 -0.30 11.23 -5.28
N MET A 137 -1.01 11.47 -6.39
CA MET A 137 -2.33 10.86 -6.63
C MET A 137 -2.21 9.34 -6.84
N MET A 138 -1.20 8.88 -7.58
CA MET A 138 -0.96 7.45 -7.77
C MET A 138 -0.67 6.77 -6.42
N MET A 139 0.24 7.32 -5.64
CA MET A 139 0.61 6.74 -4.34
C MET A 139 -0.53 6.77 -3.32
N GLU A 140 -1.40 7.79 -3.34
CA GLU A 140 -2.59 7.85 -2.50
C GLU A 140 -3.53 6.65 -2.78
N GLN A 141 -3.80 6.34 -4.04
CA GLN A 141 -4.61 5.19 -4.43
C GLN A 141 -3.95 3.86 -4.05
N LEU A 142 -2.65 3.71 -4.31
CA LEU A 142 -1.90 2.50 -3.97
C LEU A 142 -1.82 2.28 -2.45
N SER A 143 -1.70 3.34 -1.66
CA SER A 143 -1.62 3.24 -0.19
C SER A 143 -2.91 2.75 0.46
N SER A 144 -4.04 2.96 -0.19
CA SER A 144 -5.37 2.62 0.32
C SER A 144 -5.88 1.25 -0.17
N ALA A 145 -5.15 0.57 -1.06
CA ALA A 145 -5.57 -0.67 -1.68
C ALA A 145 -5.32 -1.90 -0.78
N ASP A 146 -6.26 -2.85 -0.80
CA ASP A 146 -6.04 -4.21 -0.28
C ASP A 146 -5.37 -5.09 -1.36
N MET A 147 -5.67 -4.79 -2.63
CA MET A 147 -5.12 -5.49 -3.79
C MET A 147 -4.76 -4.49 -4.88
N ILE A 148 -3.63 -4.69 -5.53
CA ILE A 148 -3.16 -3.87 -6.66
C ILE A 148 -2.95 -4.79 -7.84
N ILE A 149 -3.63 -4.52 -8.94
CA ILE A 149 -3.54 -5.30 -10.18
C ILE A 149 -2.85 -4.44 -11.24
N PHE A 150 -1.63 -4.81 -11.59
CA PHE A 150 -0.98 -4.30 -12.78
C PHE A 150 -1.43 -5.15 -13.96
N ASN A 151 -2.19 -4.56 -14.85
CA ASN A 151 -2.58 -5.24 -16.08
C ASN A 151 -1.71 -4.84 -17.27
N ARG A 152 -1.93 -5.49 -18.42
CA ARG A 152 -1.20 -5.24 -19.68
C ARG A 152 0.32 -5.38 -19.53
N CYS A 153 0.78 -6.19 -18.58
CA CYS A 153 2.19 -6.47 -18.38
C CYS A 153 2.80 -7.19 -19.57
N ASP A 154 4.09 -6.98 -19.78
CA ASP A 154 4.90 -7.69 -20.76
C ASP A 154 6.29 -8.01 -20.19
N GLU A 155 7.20 -8.49 -21.04
CA GLU A 155 8.58 -8.87 -20.66
C GLU A 155 9.43 -7.69 -20.18
N ASN A 156 9.06 -6.44 -20.56
CA ASN A 156 9.77 -5.23 -20.18
C ASN A 156 9.20 -4.60 -18.90
N THR A 157 8.10 -5.15 -18.36
CA THR A 157 7.49 -4.64 -17.13
C THR A 157 8.43 -4.83 -15.95
N LYS A 158 8.78 -3.75 -15.27
CA LYS A 158 9.72 -3.71 -14.15
C LYS A 158 9.06 -4.19 -12.85
N ARG A 159 8.61 -5.46 -12.81
CA ARG A 159 7.80 -6.00 -11.70
C ARG A 159 8.45 -5.82 -10.34
N ALA A 160 9.73 -6.15 -10.21
CA ALA A 160 10.47 -6.02 -8.95
C ALA A 160 10.54 -4.56 -8.46
N GLU A 161 10.81 -3.59 -9.38
CA GLU A 161 10.85 -2.16 -9.07
C GLU A 161 9.46 -1.66 -8.64
N TYR A 162 8.39 -2.08 -9.35
CA TYR A 162 7.01 -1.69 -9.02
C TYR A 162 6.58 -2.27 -7.66
N ARG A 163 6.86 -3.55 -7.38
CA ARG A 163 6.60 -4.14 -6.05
C ARG A 163 7.31 -3.36 -4.95
N ARG A 164 8.59 -3.00 -5.16
CA ARG A 164 9.37 -2.22 -4.20
C ARG A 164 8.73 -0.88 -3.90
N SER A 165 8.36 -0.13 -4.95
CA SER A 165 7.68 1.16 -4.81
C SER A 165 6.36 1.04 -4.05
N ILE A 166 5.59 -0.03 -4.28
CA ILE A 166 4.36 -0.30 -3.55
C ILE A 166 4.63 -0.65 -2.10
N ARG A 167 5.59 -1.56 -1.82
CA ARG A 167 5.94 -1.93 -0.45
C ARG A 167 6.38 -0.74 0.41
N ALA A 168 6.96 0.29 -0.21
CA ALA A 168 7.29 1.54 0.48
C ALA A 168 6.07 2.29 1.01
N VAL A 169 4.93 2.24 0.32
CA VAL A 169 3.69 2.96 0.70
C VAL A 169 2.63 2.03 1.30
N ASN A 170 2.58 0.78 0.87
CA ASN A 170 1.56 -0.20 1.30
C ASN A 170 2.13 -1.62 1.35
N ARG A 171 2.51 -2.05 2.56
CA ARG A 171 3.07 -3.39 2.78
C ARG A 171 2.03 -4.51 2.81
N ARG A 172 0.76 -4.17 3.00
CA ARG A 172 -0.32 -5.15 3.18
C ARG A 172 -0.98 -5.52 1.86
N ALA A 173 -0.90 -4.65 0.85
CA ALA A 173 -1.53 -4.89 -0.43
C ALA A 173 -0.98 -6.15 -1.11
N GLN A 174 -1.88 -6.98 -1.59
CA GLN A 174 -1.52 -8.04 -2.53
C GLN A 174 -1.25 -7.41 -3.89
N VAL A 175 -0.09 -7.70 -4.49
CA VAL A 175 0.28 -7.17 -5.81
C VAL A 175 0.24 -8.29 -6.84
N ILE A 176 -0.56 -8.10 -7.88
CA ILE A 176 -0.75 -9.05 -8.98
C ILE A 176 -0.29 -8.39 -10.27
N PHE A 177 0.46 -9.11 -11.08
CA PHE A 177 0.82 -8.70 -12.44
C PHE A 177 0.10 -9.59 -13.45
N GLU A 178 -0.73 -8.99 -14.27
CA GLU A 178 -1.49 -9.67 -15.31
C GLU A 178 -0.90 -9.35 -16.67
N ASN A 179 -0.51 -10.37 -17.40
CA ASN A 179 -0.01 -10.25 -18.76
C ASN A 179 -1.14 -9.95 -19.76
N LYS A 180 -0.78 -9.49 -20.95
CA LYS A 180 -1.74 -9.21 -22.04
C LYS A 180 -2.54 -10.45 -22.51
N ASP A 181 -2.07 -11.64 -22.20
CA ASP A 181 -2.73 -12.91 -22.47
C ASP A 181 -3.65 -13.37 -21.33
N GLY A 182 -3.80 -12.57 -20.27
CA GLY A 182 -4.61 -12.88 -19.09
C GLY A 182 -3.93 -13.80 -18.07
N ALA A 183 -2.67 -14.18 -18.30
CA ALA A 183 -1.91 -14.95 -17.31
C ALA A 183 -1.51 -14.01 -16.14
N ALA A 184 -1.97 -14.37 -14.93
CA ALA A 184 -1.67 -13.59 -13.73
C ALA A 184 -0.47 -14.18 -12.98
N ASP A 185 0.48 -13.32 -12.63
CA ASP A 185 1.58 -13.62 -11.74
C ASP A 185 1.24 -13.06 -10.35
N VAL A 186 0.92 -13.96 -9.44
CA VAL A 186 0.63 -13.69 -8.02
C VAL A 186 1.81 -14.00 -7.10
N GLY A 187 2.97 -14.34 -7.69
CA GLY A 187 4.16 -14.70 -6.94
C GLY A 187 4.68 -13.55 -6.09
N ASP A 188 5.03 -13.86 -4.86
CA ASP A 188 5.95 -13.02 -4.08
C ASP A 188 7.36 -13.28 -4.62
N GLU A 189 7.73 -12.61 -5.72
CA GLU A 189 9.13 -12.57 -6.12
C GLU A 189 9.91 -11.89 -4.99
N GLU A 190 10.92 -12.59 -4.47
CA GLU A 190 11.83 -11.99 -3.49
C GLU A 190 12.44 -10.73 -4.10
N LEU A 191 12.53 -9.67 -3.30
CA LEU A 191 13.20 -8.44 -3.74
C LEU A 191 14.63 -8.79 -4.14
N ASP A 192 15.04 -8.39 -5.34
CA ASP A 192 16.43 -8.42 -5.72
C ASP A 192 17.21 -7.48 -4.78
N LEU A 193 17.97 -8.09 -3.87
CA LEU A 193 18.75 -7.34 -2.89
C LEU A 193 20.10 -6.95 -3.52
N PRO A 194 20.51 -5.67 -3.43
CA PRO A 194 21.78 -5.20 -3.99
C PRO A 194 23.01 -5.70 -3.21
N TYR A 195 22.79 -6.45 -2.14
CA TYR A 195 23.83 -7.04 -1.29
C TYR A 195 23.60 -8.54 -1.10
N GLU A 196 24.68 -9.26 -0.74
CA GLU A 196 24.64 -10.71 -0.56
C GLU A 196 24.02 -11.08 0.80
N ILE A 197 22.72 -11.39 0.80
CA ILE A 197 21.95 -11.72 2.00
C ILE A 197 22.47 -12.99 2.70
N ASP A 198 23.05 -13.93 1.98
CA ASP A 198 23.57 -15.20 2.54
C ASP A 198 24.83 -15.03 3.39
N LYS A 199 25.50 -13.90 3.29
CA LYS A 199 26.68 -13.62 4.09
C LYS A 199 26.32 -13.38 5.57
N PRO A 200 27.16 -13.81 6.51
CA PRO A 200 26.96 -13.54 7.93
C PRO A 200 27.17 -12.07 8.32
N SER A 201 27.84 -11.29 7.45
CA SER A 201 28.08 -9.86 7.62
C SER A 201 27.76 -9.12 6.32
N ILE A 202 26.88 -8.13 6.44
CA ILE A 202 26.37 -7.30 5.34
C ILE A 202 26.82 -5.86 5.58
N THR A 203 27.40 -5.25 4.59
CA THR A 203 27.67 -3.80 4.59
C THR A 203 26.79 -3.16 3.54
N LEU A 204 25.99 -2.19 3.95
CA LEU A 204 25.09 -1.46 3.07
C LEU A 204 25.78 -0.20 2.55
N GLU A 205 25.67 0.03 1.26
CA GLU A 205 25.92 1.33 0.69
C GLU A 205 24.78 2.31 1.03
N ASP A 206 25.02 3.60 0.81
CA ASP A 206 24.04 4.63 1.19
C ASP A 206 22.68 4.47 0.48
N GLU A 207 22.69 4.01 -0.77
CA GLU A 207 21.51 3.75 -1.62
C GLU A 207 20.74 2.49 -1.21
N ASP A 208 21.41 1.52 -0.59
CA ASP A 208 20.78 0.24 -0.22
C ASP A 208 19.87 0.33 1.02
N TYR A 209 19.98 1.41 1.79
CA TYR A 209 19.31 1.53 3.08
C TYR A 209 17.79 1.38 2.97
N GLY A 210 17.18 1.94 1.92
CA GLY A 210 15.73 1.87 1.70
C GLY A 210 15.26 0.44 1.46
N ILE A 211 15.94 -0.28 0.57
CA ILE A 211 15.65 -1.68 0.26
C ILE A 211 15.84 -2.56 1.49
N PHE A 212 16.98 -2.38 2.19
CA PHE A 212 17.23 -3.08 3.44
C PHE A 212 16.10 -2.88 4.47
N TYR A 213 15.66 -1.64 4.66
CA TYR A 213 14.62 -1.34 5.64
C TYR A 213 13.31 -2.07 5.31
N ILE A 214 12.89 -2.06 4.03
CA ILE A 214 11.66 -2.74 3.60
C ILE A 214 11.80 -4.25 3.77
N ASP A 215 12.86 -4.86 3.20
CA ASP A 215 13.00 -6.31 3.25
C ASP A 215 13.20 -6.83 4.67
N ALA A 216 13.94 -6.12 5.52
CA ALA A 216 14.10 -6.50 6.92
C ALA A 216 12.80 -6.40 7.73
N CYS A 217 11.90 -5.48 7.38
CA CYS A 217 10.58 -5.42 7.99
C CYS A 217 9.65 -6.55 7.51
N ASP A 218 9.69 -6.88 6.21
CA ASP A 218 8.82 -7.90 5.60
C ASP A 218 9.34 -9.32 5.86
N ASN A 219 10.66 -9.49 5.90
CA ASN A 219 11.35 -10.77 6.04
C ASN A 219 12.38 -10.76 7.18
N PRO A 220 12.02 -10.43 8.43
CA PRO A 220 13.00 -10.27 9.50
C PRO A 220 13.86 -11.51 9.74
N ASP A 221 13.31 -12.70 9.52
CA ASP A 221 14.00 -13.97 9.73
C ASP A 221 15.23 -14.15 8.83
N LYS A 222 15.26 -13.52 7.66
CA LYS A 222 16.43 -13.52 6.77
C LYS A 222 17.67 -12.86 7.42
N TYR A 223 17.46 -11.95 8.36
CA TYR A 223 18.50 -11.10 8.95
C TYR A 223 18.91 -11.49 10.37
N ILE A 224 18.13 -12.31 11.05
CA ILE A 224 18.42 -12.69 12.45
C ILE A 224 19.80 -13.32 12.56
N GLY A 225 20.58 -12.82 13.52
CA GLY A 225 21.94 -13.27 13.80
C GLY A 225 22.98 -12.74 12.85
N LYS A 226 22.60 -12.02 11.77
CA LYS A 226 23.56 -11.42 10.84
C LYS A 226 24.09 -10.10 11.38
N GLN A 227 25.36 -9.84 11.10
CA GLN A 227 25.97 -8.54 11.38
C GLN A 227 25.64 -7.58 10.22
N ILE A 228 25.16 -6.40 10.55
CA ILE A 228 24.87 -5.34 9.59
C ILE A 228 25.72 -4.10 9.88
N THR A 229 26.26 -3.48 8.84
CA THR A 229 26.98 -2.21 8.94
C THR A 229 26.36 -1.21 7.96
N PHE A 230 25.97 -0.05 8.44
CA PHE A 230 25.35 0.98 7.61
C PHE A 230 25.51 2.38 8.21
N LYS A 231 25.36 3.40 7.37
CA LYS A 231 25.39 4.80 7.76
C LYS A 231 23.99 5.30 8.08
N ALA A 232 23.82 5.97 9.23
CA ALA A 232 22.54 6.44 9.70
C ALA A 232 22.65 7.74 10.50
N MET A 233 21.53 8.42 10.65
CA MET A 233 21.34 9.52 11.59
C MET A 233 20.80 8.96 12.90
N VAL A 234 21.29 9.46 14.02
CA VAL A 234 20.82 9.12 15.35
C VAL A 234 19.51 9.81 15.65
N HIS A 235 18.48 9.07 16.04
CA HIS A 235 17.27 9.62 16.63
C HIS A 235 17.06 9.06 18.04
N LYS A 236 16.79 9.95 19.01
CA LYS A 236 16.56 9.61 20.41
C LYS A 236 15.12 9.95 20.82
N PRO A 237 14.16 9.02 20.66
CA PRO A 237 12.79 9.24 21.14
C PRO A 237 12.76 9.48 22.65
N LYS A 238 11.90 10.42 23.11
CA LYS A 238 11.82 10.82 24.53
C LYS A 238 11.44 9.69 25.50
N ASN A 239 10.75 8.69 25.00
CA ASN A 239 10.28 7.52 25.75
C ASN A 239 11.29 6.36 25.78
N TYR A 240 12.44 6.48 25.12
CA TYR A 240 13.46 5.44 25.08
C TYR A 240 14.40 5.50 26.31
N LYS A 241 14.93 4.35 26.68
CA LYS A 241 15.91 4.23 27.77
C LYS A 241 17.26 4.78 27.35
N ALA A 242 18.15 5.01 28.30
CA ALA A 242 19.45 5.59 28.08
C ALA A 242 20.37 4.78 27.13
N ASN A 243 20.13 3.49 26.98
CA ASN A 243 20.86 2.59 26.09
C ASN A 243 20.11 2.28 24.78
N GLU A 244 19.01 2.99 24.52
CA GLU A 244 18.17 2.81 23.35
C GLU A 244 18.24 4.06 22.45
N PHE A 245 18.23 3.85 21.13
CA PHE A 245 18.10 4.90 20.11
C PHE A 245 17.62 4.28 18.80
N VAL A 246 17.36 5.09 17.80
CA VAL A 246 17.02 4.64 16.46
C VAL A 246 18.07 5.17 15.48
N PRO A 247 18.97 4.34 14.96
CA PRO A 247 19.78 4.68 13.80
C PRO A 247 18.88 4.57 12.56
N GLY A 248 18.68 5.68 11.88
CA GLY A 248 17.75 5.73 10.77
C GLY A 248 18.07 6.84 9.77
N ARG A 249 17.18 7.01 8.80
CA ARG A 249 17.27 8.07 7.80
C ARG A 249 15.89 8.64 7.52
N PHE A 250 15.82 9.86 7.03
CA PHE A 250 14.58 10.38 6.47
C PHE A 250 14.32 9.73 5.11
N ALA A 251 13.10 9.29 4.89
CA ALA A 251 12.65 8.69 3.64
C ALA A 251 11.44 9.44 3.10
N MET A 252 11.36 9.58 1.80
CA MET A 252 10.24 10.17 1.09
C MET A 252 9.59 9.10 0.21
N THR A 253 8.31 8.81 0.46
CA THR A 253 7.56 7.82 -0.31
C THR A 253 6.89 8.43 -1.52
N CYS A 254 6.09 9.48 -1.36
CA CYS A 254 5.33 10.07 -2.46
C CYS A 254 5.66 11.55 -2.74
N CYS A 255 5.78 12.40 -1.73
CA CYS A 255 6.02 13.84 -1.90
C CYS A 255 6.76 14.45 -0.71
N ALA A 256 7.13 15.72 -0.82
CA ALA A 256 7.88 16.43 0.22
C ALA A 256 7.14 16.55 1.57
N GLU A 257 5.81 16.42 1.57
CA GLU A 257 4.97 16.44 2.77
C GLU A 257 4.95 15.07 3.47
N ASP A 258 5.32 13.99 2.76
CA ASP A 258 5.36 12.62 3.25
C ASP A 258 6.80 12.17 3.54
N VAL A 259 7.52 12.96 4.31
CA VAL A 259 8.87 12.62 4.77
C VAL A 259 8.79 12.05 6.17
N ALA A 260 9.13 10.77 6.31
CA ALA A 260 9.15 10.06 7.59
C ALA A 260 10.56 9.62 7.98
N PHE A 261 10.83 9.55 9.28
CA PHE A 261 12.08 8.97 9.76
C PHE A 261 11.90 7.46 9.90
N ILE A 262 12.67 6.70 9.14
CA ILE A 262 12.66 5.23 9.15
C ILE A 262 13.92 4.68 9.81
N GLY A 263 13.77 3.61 10.60
CA GLY A 263 14.88 2.96 11.28
C GLY A 263 14.40 1.94 12.30
N PHE A 264 15.31 1.12 12.80
CA PHE A 264 15.02 0.09 13.77
C PHE A 264 15.49 0.51 15.15
N LYS A 265 14.77 0.08 16.17
CA LYS A 265 15.23 0.22 17.56
C LYS A 265 16.60 -0.41 17.73
N CYS A 266 17.49 0.29 18.38
CA CYS A 266 18.87 -0.15 18.56
C CYS A 266 19.27 -0.06 20.03
N TYR A 267 19.92 -1.10 20.52
CA TYR A 267 20.47 -1.20 21.85
C TYR A 267 21.99 -1.05 21.81
N SER A 268 22.54 -0.18 22.65
CA SER A 268 24.00 -0.05 22.82
C SER A 268 24.35 0.68 24.12
N ASP A 269 25.42 0.23 24.77
CA ASP A 269 26.01 0.96 25.91
C ASP A 269 26.79 2.21 25.47
N LEU A 270 27.06 2.36 24.18
CA LEU A 270 27.77 3.50 23.60
C LEU A 270 26.90 4.74 23.39
N THR A 271 25.58 4.66 23.65
CA THR A 271 24.62 5.74 23.38
C THR A 271 24.85 7.03 24.18
N LYS A 272 25.57 6.96 25.32
CA LYS A 272 25.78 8.11 26.23
C LYS A 272 26.48 9.28 25.55
N HIS A 273 27.28 9.03 24.51
CA HIS A 273 28.05 10.04 23.80
C HIS A 273 27.40 10.49 22.47
N LEU A 274 26.32 9.85 22.08
CA LEU A 274 25.63 10.17 20.84
C LEU A 274 24.72 11.41 21.03
N LYS A 275 24.75 12.31 20.04
CA LYS A 275 23.82 13.44 19.96
C LYS A 275 22.68 13.10 18.99
N ASP A 276 21.49 13.60 19.29
CA ASP A 276 20.38 13.51 18.35
C ASP A 276 20.75 14.20 17.02
N ARG A 277 20.32 13.60 15.90
CA ARG A 277 20.65 14.03 14.52
C ARG A 277 22.14 13.96 14.14
N GLN A 278 22.98 13.30 14.92
CA GLN A 278 24.35 13.01 14.55
C GLN A 278 24.42 11.88 13.53
N TRP A 279 25.25 12.04 12.49
CA TRP A 279 25.55 10.95 11.56
C TRP A 279 26.59 10.01 12.15
N VAL A 280 26.29 8.72 12.02
CA VAL A 280 27.13 7.63 12.52
C VAL A 280 27.14 6.44 11.55
N THR A 281 28.21 5.66 11.57
CA THR A 281 28.22 4.30 11.04
C THR A 281 27.97 3.35 12.20
N VAL A 282 26.92 2.54 12.06
CA VAL A 282 26.51 1.55 13.05
C VAL A 282 26.87 0.16 12.56
N THR A 283 27.54 -0.63 13.39
CA THR A 283 27.72 -2.07 13.18
C THR A 283 27.05 -2.81 14.34
N GLY A 284 26.19 -3.75 14.06
CA GLY A 284 25.45 -4.50 15.06
C GLY A 284 24.85 -5.78 14.51
N THR A 285 24.34 -6.61 15.40
CA THR A 285 23.64 -7.85 15.04
C THR A 285 22.13 -7.59 15.03
N ILE A 286 21.44 -8.12 14.05
CA ILE A 286 19.97 -8.05 13.98
C ILE A 286 19.38 -9.18 14.80
N ASP A 287 18.35 -8.83 15.58
CA ASP A 287 17.54 -9.70 16.41
C ASP A 287 16.06 -9.32 16.20
N LYS A 288 15.12 -10.02 16.83
CA LYS A 288 13.68 -9.68 16.82
C LYS A 288 13.19 -9.28 18.19
N GLU A 289 12.23 -8.37 18.23
CA GLU A 289 11.50 -7.97 19.43
C GLU A 289 10.02 -7.74 19.09
N PHE A 290 9.14 -8.00 20.05
CA PHE A 290 7.72 -7.71 19.89
C PHE A 290 7.46 -6.21 20.06
N TYR A 291 6.78 -5.60 19.10
CA TYR A 291 6.35 -4.21 19.09
C TYR A 291 4.85 -4.11 19.40
N PRO A 292 4.45 -3.69 20.62
CA PRO A 292 3.05 -3.62 21.01
C PRO A 292 2.21 -2.70 20.12
N GLU A 293 2.82 -1.62 19.59
CA GLU A 293 2.17 -0.65 18.70
C GLU A 293 1.79 -1.21 17.33
N PHE A 294 2.42 -2.31 16.92
CA PHE A 294 2.14 -2.99 15.64
C PHE A 294 1.58 -4.40 15.84
N GLU A 295 1.40 -4.82 17.10
CA GLU A 295 0.95 -6.16 17.49
C GLU A 295 1.73 -7.30 16.82
N GLY A 296 3.04 -7.08 16.58
CA GLY A 296 3.89 -8.00 15.85
C GLY A 296 5.36 -7.95 16.22
N GLU A 297 6.12 -8.96 15.76
CA GLU A 297 7.57 -9.00 15.89
C GLU A 297 8.23 -8.21 14.75
N GLY A 298 9.29 -7.50 15.08
CA GLY A 298 10.06 -6.72 14.11
C GLY A 298 11.56 -6.69 14.44
N PRO A 299 12.39 -6.22 13.49
CA PRO A 299 13.83 -6.17 13.68
C PRO A 299 14.25 -5.20 14.78
N VAL A 300 15.24 -5.60 15.57
CA VAL A 300 16.01 -4.74 16.46
C VAL A 300 17.49 -4.91 16.21
N ILE A 301 18.29 -3.89 16.50
CA ILE A 301 19.74 -3.93 16.29
C ILE A 301 20.43 -3.91 17.65
N ARG A 302 21.36 -4.84 17.86
CA ARG A 302 22.28 -4.83 19.01
C ARG A 302 23.64 -4.31 18.50
N ALA A 303 23.87 -3.00 18.65
CA ALA A 303 25.05 -2.38 18.13
C ALA A 303 26.29 -2.74 18.96
N THR A 304 27.31 -3.23 18.26
CA THR A 304 28.63 -3.55 18.83
C THR A 304 29.64 -2.45 18.58
N LYS A 305 29.42 -1.61 17.53
CA LYS A 305 30.29 -0.51 17.17
C LYS A 305 29.48 0.66 16.63
N ILE A 306 29.86 1.86 17.05
CA ILE A 306 29.24 3.10 16.56
C ILE A 306 30.37 4.12 16.35
N GLU A 307 30.56 4.61 15.14
CA GLU A 307 31.59 5.57 14.78
C GLU A 307 30.97 6.83 14.17
N PRO A 308 31.53 8.02 14.45
CA PRO A 308 31.09 9.23 13.76
C PRO A 308 31.25 9.09 12.25
N ALA A 309 30.28 9.54 11.49
CA ALA A 309 30.29 9.52 10.03
C ALA A 309 29.99 10.90 9.45
N LYS A 310 30.34 11.11 8.19
CA LYS A 310 29.81 12.22 7.40
C LYS A 310 28.37 11.88 6.99
N PRO A 311 27.54 12.88 6.69
CA PRO A 311 26.23 12.64 6.07
C PRO A 311 26.33 11.72 4.85
N ALA A 312 25.28 10.99 4.58
CA ALA A 312 25.15 10.26 3.33
C ALA A 312 25.19 11.25 2.15
N GLU A 313 25.61 10.79 0.98
CA GLU A 313 25.66 11.62 -0.22
C GLU A 313 24.27 12.11 -0.58
N GLU A 314 23.28 11.22 -0.53
CA GLU A 314 21.86 11.55 -0.51
C GLU A 314 21.31 11.34 0.90
N GLU A 315 21.00 12.44 1.61
CA GLU A 315 20.49 12.34 2.99
C GLU A 315 19.10 11.74 3.05
N LEU A 316 18.31 11.92 1.99
CA LEU A 316 16.94 11.43 1.88
C LEU A 316 16.93 10.08 1.15
N VAL A 317 16.24 9.11 1.73
CA VAL A 317 16.05 7.79 1.13
C VAL A 317 14.86 7.84 0.18
N TYR A 318 15.05 7.26 -1.00
CA TYR A 318 14.00 7.01 -1.98
C TYR A 318 13.85 5.49 -2.18
N PHE A 319 12.68 5.04 -2.56
CA PHE A 319 12.37 3.63 -2.75
C PHE A 319 12.22 3.28 -4.25
N ASN A 320 13.05 3.89 -5.07
CA ASN A 320 13.03 3.69 -6.53
C ASN A 320 13.71 2.37 -6.93
#